data_2c1cdb37b8ab2702d9a3a9edb69cd28e
#
_entry.id   2c1cdb37b8ab2702d9a3a9edb69cd28e
#
_cell.length_a   1.000
_cell.length_b   1.000
_cell.length_c   1.000
_cell.angle_alpha   90.00
_cell.angle_beta   90.00
_cell.angle_gamma   90.00
#
_symmetry.space_group_name_H-M   'P 1'
#
loop_
_entity.id
_entity.type
_entity.pdbx_description
1 polymer ?
#
loop_
_entity_poly.entity_id
_entity_poly.type
_entity_poly.pdbx_seq_one_letter_code
_entity_poly.pdbx_strand_id
1 'polypeptide(L)'
;MSAESLNTCTLSGNIGNDAEVRYTAGGMAITSFSLAVNHRRKQQDGSYADETSWVDCTMFGKRGESLQSNGYLQKGAKLAVVGHLRMSEWEADGQRRRKLEVIVDNIIGMTNYRQPQQPQAQQPYQAQPQQAYAPDVYDEDIPF
;
A
#
# COMPACT_ATOMS: atom_id res chain seq x y z
N MET A 1 13.13 39.12 1.29
CA MET A 1 12.09 38.04 1.33
C MET A 1 12.48 36.97 0.34
N SER A 2 12.70 35.77 0.80
CA SER A 2 12.93 34.64 -0.10
C SER A 2 11.56 34.19 -0.67
N ALA A 3 11.48 34.06 -1.99
CA ALA A 3 10.31 33.49 -2.63
C ALA A 3 10.19 32.01 -2.26
N GLU A 4 8.99 31.55 -2.01
CA GLU A 4 8.74 30.12 -1.85
C GLU A 4 8.98 29.38 -3.17
N SER A 5 9.73 28.31 -3.08
CA SER A 5 9.94 27.43 -4.22
C SER A 5 8.83 26.38 -4.29
N LEU A 6 8.49 25.99 -5.49
CA LEU A 6 7.58 24.86 -5.69
C LEU A 6 8.28 23.57 -5.23
N ASN A 7 7.65 22.84 -4.32
CA ASN A 7 8.14 21.55 -3.82
C ASN A 7 6.95 20.61 -3.62
N THR A 8 6.63 19.85 -4.65
CA THR A 8 5.51 18.90 -4.65
C THR A 8 5.96 17.59 -5.27
N CYS A 9 5.60 16.50 -4.62
CA CYS A 9 5.91 15.16 -5.07
C CYS A 9 4.65 14.30 -4.99
N THR A 10 4.29 13.65 -6.10
CA THR A 10 3.18 12.71 -6.17
C THR A 10 3.71 11.37 -6.63
N LEU A 11 3.53 10.35 -5.81
CA LEU A 11 4.07 9.01 -6.05
C LEU A 11 3.02 7.95 -5.80
N SER A 12 3.09 6.87 -6.56
CA SER A 12 2.37 5.64 -6.25
C SER A 12 3.33 4.46 -6.29
N GLY A 13 3.10 3.51 -5.42
CA GLY A 13 3.93 2.32 -5.33
C GLY A 13 3.47 1.39 -4.22
N ASN A 14 4.27 0.38 -3.95
CA ASN A 14 4.00 -0.60 -2.92
C ASN A 14 4.93 -0.41 -1.72
N ILE A 15 4.40 -0.60 -0.52
CA ILE A 15 5.22 -0.57 0.69
C ILE A 15 6.14 -1.78 0.71
N GLY A 16 7.44 -1.53 0.90
CA GLY A 16 8.47 -2.57 0.93
C GLY A 16 8.59 -3.31 2.25
N ASN A 17 8.39 -2.59 3.35
CA ASN A 17 8.38 -3.14 4.72
C ASN A 17 7.24 -2.50 5.50
N ASP A 18 6.77 -3.18 6.53
CA ASP A 18 5.76 -2.62 7.42
C ASP A 18 6.21 -1.26 7.95
N ALA A 19 5.31 -0.29 7.97
CA ALA A 19 5.62 1.04 8.46
C ALA A 19 5.97 1.01 9.95
N GLU A 20 6.97 1.80 10.32
CA GLU A 20 7.38 1.99 11.70
C GLU A 20 6.81 3.28 12.26
N VAL A 21 6.28 3.21 13.47
CA VAL A 21 5.80 4.37 14.20
C VAL A 21 6.75 4.69 15.35
N ARG A 22 7.22 5.93 15.38
CA ARG A 22 8.03 6.48 16.48
C ARG A 22 7.34 7.69 17.06
N TYR A 23 7.72 8.05 18.27
CA TYR A 23 7.17 9.22 18.96
C TYR A 23 8.28 10.18 19.31
N THR A 24 8.04 11.47 19.10
CA THR A 24 8.94 12.53 19.58
C THR A 24 8.83 12.68 21.09
N ALA A 25 9.77 13.40 21.69
CA ALA A 25 9.73 13.74 23.12
C ALA A 25 8.42 14.46 23.52
N GLY A 26 7.81 15.21 22.59
CA GLY A 26 6.52 15.87 22.78
C GLY A 26 5.30 14.98 22.52
N GLY A 27 5.49 13.69 22.19
CA GLY A 27 4.40 12.73 21.94
C GLY A 27 3.82 12.74 20.54
N MET A 28 4.43 13.43 19.59
CA MET A 28 3.99 13.41 18.19
C MET A 28 4.41 12.11 17.51
N ALA A 29 3.46 11.44 16.87
CA ALA A 29 3.73 10.23 16.09
C ALA A 29 4.45 10.56 14.78
N ILE A 30 5.48 9.79 14.46
CA ILE A 30 6.22 9.83 13.21
C ILE A 30 6.15 8.44 12.58
N THR A 31 5.51 8.32 11.42
CA THR A 31 5.37 7.07 10.70
C THR A 31 6.30 7.07 9.50
N SER A 32 7.17 6.08 9.40
CA SER A 32 8.16 5.94 8.32
C SER A 32 7.94 4.64 7.55
N PHE A 33 8.01 4.72 6.25
CA PHE A 33 7.94 3.55 5.36
C PHE A 33 8.72 3.79 4.07
N SER A 34 9.09 2.70 3.40
CA SER A 34 9.70 2.75 2.07
C SER A 34 8.68 2.38 1.01
N LEU A 35 8.61 3.18 -0.03
CA LEU A 35 7.71 2.99 -1.15
C LEU A 35 8.49 2.51 -2.37
N ALA A 36 8.13 1.35 -2.91
CA ALA A 36 8.70 0.83 -4.14
C ALA A 36 7.95 1.42 -5.33
N VAL A 37 8.58 2.35 -6.01
CA VAL A 37 8.04 2.99 -7.21
C VAL A 37 8.63 2.33 -8.44
N ASN A 38 7.79 1.65 -9.19
CA ASN A 38 8.21 0.91 -10.37
C ASN A 38 8.06 1.76 -11.62
N HIS A 39 9.04 1.72 -12.49
CA HIS A 39 8.98 2.32 -13.81
C HIS A 39 9.65 1.43 -14.85
N ARG A 40 9.27 1.60 -16.09
CA ARG A 40 9.88 0.91 -17.22
C ARG A 40 10.96 1.77 -17.85
N ARG A 41 12.11 1.17 -18.02
CA ARG A 41 13.25 1.79 -18.70
C ARG A 41 13.49 1.09 -20.03
N LYS A 42 13.58 1.88 -21.10
CA LYS A 42 13.99 1.37 -22.42
C LYS A 42 15.49 1.09 -22.41
N GLN A 43 15.86 -0.12 -22.80
CA GLN A 43 17.25 -0.53 -22.93
C GLN A 43 17.83 -0.17 -24.32
N GLN A 44 19.15 -0.28 -24.45
CA GLN A 44 19.83 0.02 -25.71
C GLN A 44 19.43 -0.91 -26.87
N ASP A 45 19.02 -2.13 -26.57
CA ASP A 45 18.56 -3.13 -27.54
C ASP A 45 17.08 -2.93 -27.96
N GLY A 46 16.40 -1.90 -27.43
CA GLY A 46 15.00 -1.61 -27.69
C GLY A 46 14.01 -2.34 -26.79
N SER A 47 14.46 -3.28 -25.95
CA SER A 47 13.64 -3.95 -24.97
C SER A 47 13.35 -3.03 -23.76
N TYR A 48 12.38 -3.39 -22.94
CA TYR A 48 12.05 -2.68 -21.71
C TYR A 48 12.40 -3.55 -20.50
N ALA A 49 13.04 -2.94 -19.53
CA ALA A 49 13.27 -3.54 -18.21
C ALA A 49 12.50 -2.80 -17.14
N ASP A 50 12.01 -3.53 -16.16
CA ASP A 50 11.38 -2.95 -14.98
C ASP A 50 12.48 -2.52 -14.00
N GLU A 51 12.39 -1.29 -13.52
CA GLU A 51 13.30 -0.71 -12.54
C GLU A 51 12.49 -0.19 -11.35
N THR A 52 12.99 -0.45 -10.16
CA THR A 52 12.33 -0.03 -8.92
C THR A 52 13.16 1.03 -8.22
N SER A 53 12.53 2.16 -7.94
CA SER A 53 13.11 3.20 -7.08
C SER A 53 12.52 3.08 -5.69
N TRP A 54 13.38 2.96 -4.69
CA TRP A 54 12.99 2.92 -3.29
C TRP A 54 12.98 4.34 -2.73
N VAL A 55 11.82 4.79 -2.32
CA VAL A 55 11.61 6.13 -1.81
C VAL A 55 11.24 6.07 -0.33
N ASP A 56 12.05 6.74 0.49
CA ASP A 56 11.75 6.87 1.91
C ASP A 56 10.68 7.93 2.13
N CYS A 57 9.62 7.54 2.80
CA CYS A 57 8.47 8.37 3.11
C CYS A 57 8.30 8.51 4.61
N THR A 58 7.96 9.71 5.05
CA THR A 58 7.71 10.01 6.46
C THR A 58 6.40 10.79 6.59
N MET A 59 5.57 10.38 7.51
CA MET A 59 4.29 11.02 7.80
C MET A 59 4.23 11.45 9.26
N PHE A 60 3.90 12.70 9.50
CA PHE A 60 3.77 13.25 10.86
C PHE A 60 2.32 13.25 11.31
N GLY A 61 2.10 12.97 12.59
CA GLY A 61 0.82 13.08 13.25
C GLY A 61 0.05 11.77 13.39
N LYS A 62 -1.11 11.88 13.97
CA LYS A 62 -1.96 10.73 14.35
C LYS A 62 -2.50 9.93 13.17
N ARG A 63 -2.65 10.55 12.02
CA ARG A 63 -3.18 9.88 10.83
C ARG A 63 -2.31 8.72 10.38
N GLY A 64 -0.99 8.91 10.34
CA GLY A 64 -0.04 7.85 10.01
C GLY A 64 -0.07 6.70 11.01
N GLU A 65 -0.12 7.04 12.30
CA GLU A 65 -0.26 6.06 13.38
C GLU A 65 -1.55 5.25 13.24
N SER A 66 -2.67 5.91 12.99
CA SER A 66 -3.97 5.25 12.80
C SER A 66 -3.97 4.33 11.58
N LEU A 67 -3.40 4.77 10.48
CA LEU A 67 -3.30 3.95 9.26
C LEU A 67 -2.43 2.73 9.48
N GLN A 68 -1.33 2.87 10.20
CA GLN A 68 -0.46 1.75 10.53
C GLN A 68 -1.17 0.76 11.46
N SER A 69 -1.83 1.23 12.50
CA SER A 69 -2.58 0.40 13.45
C SER A 69 -3.73 -0.38 12.78
N ASN A 70 -4.35 0.21 11.78
CA ASN A 70 -5.44 -0.42 11.03
C ASN A 70 -4.97 -1.31 9.87
N GLY A 71 -3.66 -1.52 9.73
CA GLY A 71 -3.10 -2.43 8.74
C GLY A 71 -3.04 -1.90 7.31
N TYR A 72 -3.18 -0.60 7.09
CA TYR A 72 -3.09 0.00 5.76
C TYR A 72 -1.66 0.24 5.28
N LEU A 73 -0.70 0.30 6.19
CA LEU A 73 0.71 0.57 5.91
C LEU A 73 1.58 -0.67 6.10
N GLN A 74 1.09 -1.81 5.69
CA GLN A 74 1.82 -3.08 5.75
C GLN A 74 2.57 -3.34 4.44
N LYS A 75 3.60 -4.17 4.53
CA LYS A 75 4.35 -4.66 3.37
C LYS A 75 3.42 -5.15 2.27
N GLY A 76 3.64 -4.67 1.06
CA GLY A 76 2.86 -5.04 -0.12
C GLY A 76 1.62 -4.16 -0.37
N ALA A 77 1.20 -3.34 0.59
CA ALA A 77 0.10 -2.41 0.39
C ALA A 77 0.44 -1.39 -0.70
N LYS A 78 -0.51 -1.12 -1.58
CA LYS A 78 -0.35 -0.11 -2.63
C LYS A 78 -0.89 1.22 -2.16
N LEU A 79 -0.06 2.25 -2.29
CA LEU A 79 -0.38 3.62 -1.89
C LEU A 79 -0.17 4.59 -3.04
N ALA A 80 -0.97 5.65 -3.05
CA ALA A 80 -0.69 6.86 -3.79
C ALA A 80 -0.61 8.03 -2.80
N VAL A 81 0.51 8.72 -2.80
CA VAL A 81 0.84 9.77 -1.82
C VAL A 81 1.12 11.09 -2.51
N VAL A 82 0.78 12.18 -1.84
CA VAL A 82 1.16 13.54 -2.18
C VAL A 82 1.97 14.10 -1.03
N GLY A 83 3.08 14.71 -1.34
CA GLY A 83 3.95 15.30 -0.33
C GLY A 83 4.98 16.26 -0.92
N HIS A 84 6.03 16.48 -0.17
CA HIS A 84 7.14 17.33 -0.57
C HIS A 84 8.47 16.70 -0.19
N LEU A 85 9.53 17.09 -0.86
CA LEU A 85 10.88 16.64 -0.56
C LEU A 85 11.46 17.41 0.61
N ARG A 86 12.14 16.70 1.49
CA ARG A 86 12.91 17.29 2.60
C ARG A 86 14.25 16.61 2.73
N MET A 87 15.29 17.42 2.96
CA MET A 87 16.60 16.91 3.34
C MET A 87 16.68 16.81 4.85
N SER A 88 16.82 15.60 5.37
CA SER A 88 17.07 15.34 6.79
C SER A 88 18.59 15.22 7.00
N GLU A 89 19.10 15.86 8.03
CA GLU A 89 20.49 15.78 8.43
C GLU A 89 20.61 15.30 9.88
N TRP A 90 21.55 14.41 10.13
CA TRP A 90 21.86 13.93 11.47
C TRP A 90 23.34 13.56 11.59
N GLU A 91 23.82 13.46 12.80
CA GLU A 91 25.16 12.96 13.09
C GLU A 91 25.08 11.49 13.54
N ALA A 92 25.91 10.65 12.93
CA ALA A 92 26.10 9.26 13.30
C ALA A 92 27.61 8.92 13.24
N ASP A 93 28.14 8.34 14.30
CA ASP A 93 29.55 7.93 14.40
C ASP A 93 30.55 9.07 14.11
N GLY A 94 30.25 10.29 14.55
CA GLY A 94 31.06 11.48 14.31
C GLY A 94 31.01 12.00 12.88
N GLN A 95 30.19 11.42 12.02
CA GLN A 95 29.98 11.87 10.64
C GLN A 95 28.62 12.51 10.45
N ARG A 96 28.60 13.59 9.70
CA ARG A 96 27.37 14.24 9.27
C ARG A 96 26.77 13.45 8.12
N ARG A 97 25.55 12.96 8.33
CA ARG A 97 24.78 12.24 7.32
C ARG A 97 23.57 13.04 6.90
N ARG A 98 23.16 12.87 5.68
CA ARG A 98 21.95 13.49 5.15
C ARG A 98 21.21 12.53 4.24
N LYS A 99 19.92 12.71 4.18
CA LYS A 99 19.02 11.85 3.41
C LYS A 99 17.90 12.69 2.84
N LEU A 100 17.62 12.50 1.56
CA LEU A 100 16.43 13.07 0.92
C LEU A 100 15.27 12.14 1.14
N GLU A 101 14.17 12.66 1.66
CA GLU A 101 12.94 11.90 1.93
C GLU A 101 11.71 12.66 1.44
N VAL A 102 10.62 11.94 1.28
CA VAL A 102 9.31 12.52 0.98
C VAL A 102 8.52 12.64 2.28
N ILE A 103 8.14 13.86 2.62
CA ILE A 103 7.19 14.10 3.70
C ILE A 103 5.80 13.98 3.10
N VAL A 104 5.04 13.01 3.58
CA VAL A 104 3.70 12.71 3.08
C VAL A 104 2.69 13.67 3.70
N ASP A 105 2.12 14.53 2.88
CA ASP A 105 1.07 15.46 3.30
C ASP A 105 -0.31 14.81 3.27
N ASN A 106 -0.54 13.94 2.29
CA ASN A 106 -1.79 13.22 2.15
C ASN A 106 -1.60 11.88 1.40
N ILE A 107 -2.46 10.92 1.74
CA ILE A 107 -2.59 9.68 1.00
C ILE A 107 -3.88 9.78 0.18
N ILE A 108 -3.74 9.74 -1.14
CA ILE A 108 -4.86 9.93 -2.08
C ILE A 108 -5.45 8.63 -2.61
N GLY A 109 -4.79 7.52 -2.36
CA GLY A 109 -5.29 6.20 -2.72
C GLY A 109 -4.58 5.12 -1.90
N MET A 110 -5.34 4.13 -1.48
CA MET A 110 -4.84 2.97 -0.76
C MET A 110 -5.58 1.73 -1.25
N THR A 111 -4.85 0.63 -1.40
CA THR A 111 -5.45 -0.69 -1.51
C THR A 111 -4.90 -1.57 -0.42
N ASN A 112 -5.77 -2.20 0.35
CA ASN A 112 -5.34 -3.19 1.30
C ASN A 112 -4.72 -4.36 0.54
N TYR A 113 -3.48 -4.68 0.89
CA TYR A 113 -2.92 -5.96 0.53
C TYR A 113 -3.66 -7.01 1.36
N ARG A 114 -4.71 -7.59 0.78
CA ARG A 114 -5.17 -8.88 1.29
C ARG A 114 -4.03 -9.86 1.02
N GLN A 115 -3.41 -10.36 2.07
CA GLN A 115 -2.58 -11.55 1.92
C GLN A 115 -3.35 -12.50 1.02
N PRO A 116 -2.72 -13.06 -0.04
CA PRO A 116 -3.37 -14.11 -0.77
C PRO A 116 -3.82 -15.12 0.28
N GLN A 117 -5.12 -15.26 0.45
CA GLN A 117 -5.66 -16.33 1.27
C GLN A 117 -5.03 -17.58 0.70
N GLN A 118 -4.20 -18.25 1.51
CA GLN A 118 -3.83 -19.61 1.16
C GLN A 118 -5.12 -20.27 0.70
N PRO A 119 -5.14 -20.88 -0.49
CA PRO A 119 -6.34 -21.56 -0.91
C PRO A 119 -6.72 -22.46 0.26
N GLN A 120 -7.78 -22.10 0.97
CA GLN A 120 -8.38 -23.01 1.90
C GLN A 120 -8.61 -24.24 1.07
N ALA A 121 -7.97 -25.34 1.46
CA ALA A 121 -8.23 -26.61 0.84
C ALA A 121 -9.76 -26.68 0.72
N GLN A 122 -10.24 -26.61 -0.51
CA GLN A 122 -11.66 -26.71 -0.75
C GLN A 122 -12.05 -28.01 -0.05
N GLN A 123 -12.76 -27.87 1.05
CA GLN A 123 -13.42 -29.04 1.61
C GLN A 123 -14.13 -29.67 0.43
N PRO A 124 -13.86 -30.95 0.13
CA PRO A 124 -14.52 -31.57 -0.99
C PRO A 124 -16.01 -31.28 -0.82
N TYR A 125 -16.56 -30.63 -1.80
CA TYR A 125 -17.97 -30.33 -1.86
C TYR A 125 -18.67 -31.69 -1.67
N GLN A 126 -19.12 -31.95 -0.44
CA GLN A 126 -20.03 -33.05 -0.22
C GLN A 126 -21.25 -32.68 -1.04
N ALA A 127 -21.33 -33.27 -2.21
CA ALA A 127 -22.53 -33.18 -3.00
C ALA A 127 -23.68 -33.55 -2.03
N GLN A 128 -24.47 -32.55 -1.64
CA GLN A 128 -25.71 -32.84 -1.01
C GLN A 128 -26.41 -33.83 -1.92
N PRO A 129 -26.88 -34.97 -1.39
CA PRO A 129 -27.64 -35.87 -2.23
C PRO A 129 -28.73 -35.02 -2.88
N GLN A 130 -28.66 -34.87 -4.19
CA GLN A 130 -29.74 -34.29 -4.94
C GLN A 130 -30.98 -35.06 -4.48
N GLN A 131 -31.83 -34.41 -3.73
CA GLN A 131 -33.17 -34.92 -3.56
C GLN A 131 -33.66 -35.12 -4.99
N ALA A 132 -33.84 -36.39 -5.34
CA ALA A 132 -34.38 -36.72 -6.62
C ALA A 132 -35.63 -35.86 -6.76
N TYR A 133 -35.59 -34.94 -7.71
CA TYR A 133 -36.73 -34.15 -8.07
C TYR A 133 -37.79 -35.18 -8.45
N ALA A 134 -38.76 -35.38 -7.55
CA ALA A 134 -39.92 -36.12 -7.92
C ALA A 134 -40.49 -35.41 -9.13
N PRO A 135 -40.65 -36.07 -10.28
CA PRO A 135 -41.26 -35.40 -11.39
C PRO A 135 -42.59 -34.86 -10.91
N ASP A 136 -42.73 -33.55 -10.91
CA ASP A 136 -44.00 -32.94 -10.69
C ASP A 136 -44.94 -33.61 -11.63
N VAL A 137 -45.88 -34.31 -11.06
CA VAL A 137 -47.06 -34.78 -11.80
C VAL A 137 -47.69 -33.49 -12.29
N TYR A 138 -47.46 -33.21 -13.57
CA TYR A 138 -48.19 -32.16 -14.24
C TYR A 138 -49.69 -32.52 -14.05
N ASP A 139 -50.30 -31.76 -13.20
CA ASP A 139 -51.71 -31.78 -13.04
C ASP A 139 -52.26 -31.33 -14.39
N GLU A 140 -52.81 -32.27 -15.14
CA GLU A 140 -53.38 -32.02 -16.49
C GLU A 140 -54.59 -31.10 -16.45
N ASP A 141 -54.93 -30.61 -15.27
CA ASP A 141 -56.11 -29.75 -15.05
C ASP A 141 -55.70 -28.27 -14.90
N ILE A 142 -54.84 -27.76 -15.74
CA ILE A 142 -54.74 -26.32 -15.90
C ILE A 142 -55.69 -25.90 -17.02
N PRO A 143 -56.86 -25.34 -16.70
CA PRO A 143 -57.74 -24.78 -17.74
C PRO A 143 -57.02 -23.54 -18.35
N PHE A 144 -56.80 -23.61 -19.59
CA PHE A 144 -56.36 -22.43 -20.35
C PHE A 144 -57.52 -21.43 -20.46
#